data_ae7c77cd0739ed5f8b8880a8b3d1816f
#
_entry.id   ae7c77cd0739ed5f8b8880a8b3d1816f
#
_cell.length_a   1.000
_cell.length_b   1.000
_cell.length_c   1.000
_cell.angle_alpha   90.00
_cell.angle_beta   90.00
_cell.angle_gamma   90.00
#
_symmetry.space_group_name_H-M   'P 1'
#
loop_
_entity.id
_entity.type
_entity.pdbx_description
1 polymer ?
#
loop_
_entity_poly.entity_id
_entity_poly.type
_entity_poly.pdbx_seq_one_letter_code
_entity_poly.pdbx_strand_id
1 'polypeptide(L)'
;MTAKKIYEIGEIPEIGEIPEEMYAWVIREDRLGVPEKAMQIEKMPVQKPGKDEVLVMVMAVGINYNNVWASQGVPISVIGEDTGYHIGGSDASGIVWAIGDNVKRWKVGDEVIVHCNRDDGDDEEC
;
A
#
# COMPACT_ATOMS: atom_id res chain seq x y z
N MET A 1 23.40 -8.00 -5.67
CA MET A 1 22.91 -8.97 -4.64
C MET A 1 21.49 -9.36 -4.98
N THR A 2 21.10 -10.59 -4.70
CA THR A 2 19.72 -11.03 -4.88
C THR A 2 18.87 -10.43 -3.76
N ALA A 3 17.70 -9.86 -4.08
CA ALA A 3 16.77 -9.35 -3.09
C ALA A 3 16.40 -10.44 -2.06
N LYS A 4 16.25 -10.07 -0.81
CA LYS A 4 15.72 -10.98 0.21
C LYS A 4 14.26 -11.31 -0.10
N LYS A 5 13.81 -12.49 0.35
CA LYS A 5 12.39 -12.84 0.22
C LYS A 5 11.49 -11.85 0.97
N ILE A 6 11.91 -11.43 2.15
CA ILE A 6 11.23 -10.45 3.00
C ILE A 6 12.28 -9.65 3.78
N TYR A 7 12.02 -8.37 4.00
CA TYR A 7 12.79 -7.51 4.89
C TYR A 7 12.09 -7.38 6.24
N GLU A 8 12.86 -7.45 7.32
CA GLU A 8 12.32 -7.27 8.67
C GLU A 8 11.97 -5.79 8.92
N ILE A 9 11.10 -5.55 9.89
CA ILE A 9 10.70 -4.19 10.27
C ILE A 9 11.94 -3.39 10.67
N GLY A 10 12.14 -2.25 9.99
CA GLY A 10 13.30 -1.39 10.18
C GLY A 10 14.48 -1.68 9.25
N GLU A 11 14.47 -2.77 8.49
CA GLU A 11 15.41 -2.96 7.39
C GLU A 11 14.97 -2.18 6.16
N ILE A 12 15.88 -1.42 5.57
CA ILE A 12 15.64 -0.68 4.33
C ILE A 12 16.51 -1.30 3.25
N PRO A 13 15.91 -1.89 2.19
CA PRO A 13 16.67 -2.41 1.05
C PRO A 13 17.33 -1.28 0.24
N GLU A 14 18.22 -1.62 -0.67
CA GLU A 14 18.72 -0.66 -1.65
C GLU A 14 17.58 -0.20 -2.57
N ILE A 15 17.62 1.07 -2.99
CA ILE A 15 16.57 1.66 -3.83
C ILE A 15 16.35 0.82 -5.09
N GLY A 16 15.10 0.40 -5.30
CA GLY A 16 14.71 -0.44 -6.43
C GLY A 16 14.83 -1.93 -6.18
N GLU A 17 15.35 -2.37 -5.04
CA GLU A 17 15.38 -3.77 -4.65
C GLU A 17 14.02 -4.18 -4.06
N ILE A 18 13.27 -5.00 -4.79
CA ILE A 18 11.90 -5.37 -4.44
C ILE A 18 11.88 -6.78 -3.85
N PRO A 19 11.48 -6.97 -2.58
CA PRO A 19 11.29 -8.30 -2.01
C PRO A 19 10.05 -9.00 -2.58
N GLU A 20 9.94 -10.31 -2.39
CA GLU A 20 8.75 -11.06 -2.77
C GLU A 20 7.56 -10.80 -1.83
N GLU A 21 7.85 -10.60 -0.55
CA GLU A 21 6.87 -10.44 0.52
C GLU A 21 7.16 -9.18 1.35
N MET A 22 6.13 -8.66 1.98
CA MET A 22 6.18 -7.54 2.93
C MET A 22 5.30 -7.80 4.14
N TYR A 23 5.56 -7.09 5.23
CA TYR A 23 4.61 -6.99 6.34
C TYR A 23 3.57 -5.91 6.04
N ALA A 24 2.31 -6.22 6.27
CA ALA A 24 1.21 -5.28 6.08
C ALA A 24 0.16 -5.42 7.18
N TRP A 25 -0.53 -4.32 7.50
CA TRP A 25 -1.74 -4.34 8.31
C TRP A 25 -2.91 -4.80 7.44
N VAL A 26 -3.44 -5.99 7.72
CA VAL A 26 -4.45 -6.65 6.89
C VAL A 26 -5.77 -6.75 7.63
N ILE A 27 -6.84 -6.39 6.93
CA ILE A 27 -8.23 -6.56 7.36
C ILE A 27 -8.83 -7.71 6.54
N ARG A 28 -9.51 -8.65 7.21
CA ARG A 28 -10.22 -9.77 6.56
C ARG A 28 -11.67 -9.78 6.99
N GLU A 29 -12.53 -10.32 6.12
CA GLU A 29 -13.98 -10.34 6.34
C GLU A 29 -14.37 -11.05 7.65
N ASP A 30 -13.73 -12.16 7.97
CA ASP A 30 -14.00 -12.97 9.18
C ASP A 30 -13.61 -12.30 10.50
N ARG A 31 -12.91 -11.16 10.45
CA ARG A 31 -12.47 -10.41 11.65
C ARG A 31 -12.92 -8.97 11.67
N LEU A 32 -13.87 -8.57 10.83
CA LEU A 32 -14.41 -7.20 10.87
C LEU A 32 -14.91 -6.85 12.27
N GLY A 33 -14.63 -5.62 12.70
CA GLY A 33 -15.00 -5.13 14.04
C GLY A 33 -14.05 -4.06 14.58
N VAL A 34 -13.76 -4.14 15.87
CA VAL A 34 -12.84 -3.17 16.50
C VAL A 34 -11.43 -3.30 15.91
N PRO A 35 -10.73 -2.17 15.67
CA PRO A 35 -9.44 -2.17 14.96
C PRO A 35 -8.41 -3.12 15.55
N GLU A 36 -8.33 -3.24 16.87
CA GLU A 36 -7.36 -4.09 17.58
C GLU A 36 -7.51 -5.59 17.24
N LYS A 37 -8.69 -5.99 16.77
CA LYS A 37 -8.95 -7.37 16.35
C LYS A 37 -8.94 -7.53 14.84
N ALA A 38 -9.49 -6.53 14.13
CA ALA A 38 -9.65 -6.58 12.69
C ALA A 38 -8.32 -6.42 11.94
N MET A 39 -7.48 -5.47 12.40
CA MET A 39 -6.20 -5.16 11.78
C MET A 39 -5.09 -6.02 12.38
N GLN A 40 -4.53 -6.91 11.60
CA GLN A 40 -3.42 -7.76 12.03
C GLN A 40 -2.26 -7.66 11.05
N ILE A 41 -1.02 -7.76 11.57
CA ILE A 41 0.17 -7.80 10.73
C ILE A 41 0.30 -9.18 10.11
N GLU A 42 0.30 -9.21 8.79
CA GLU A 42 0.49 -10.43 8.00
C GLU A 42 1.62 -10.26 6.99
N LYS A 43 2.19 -11.38 6.55
CA LYS A 43 3.12 -11.41 5.41
C LYS A 43 2.29 -11.49 4.14
N MET A 44 2.46 -10.49 3.28
CA MET A 44 1.71 -10.34 2.04
C MET A 44 2.68 -10.24 0.85
N PRO A 45 2.28 -10.71 -0.34
CA PRO A 45 3.10 -10.51 -1.52
C PRO A 45 3.22 -9.03 -1.86
N VAL A 46 4.41 -8.61 -2.27
CA VAL A 46 4.60 -7.26 -2.82
C VAL A 46 4.01 -7.22 -4.23
N GLN A 47 3.09 -6.30 -4.45
CA GLN A 47 2.46 -6.12 -5.76
C GLN A 47 3.45 -5.46 -6.74
N LYS A 48 3.46 -5.92 -7.98
CA LYS A 48 4.17 -5.21 -9.06
C LYS A 48 3.28 -4.06 -9.54
N PRO A 49 3.87 -2.88 -9.83
CA PRO A 49 3.08 -1.78 -10.38
C PRO A 49 2.54 -2.14 -11.76
N GLY A 50 1.30 -1.75 -12.04
CA GLY A 50 0.72 -1.78 -13.38
C GLY A 50 1.42 -0.79 -14.31
N LYS A 51 1.01 -0.74 -15.59
CA LYS A 51 1.68 0.09 -16.62
C LYS A 51 1.73 1.58 -16.25
N ASP A 52 0.70 2.09 -15.59
CA ASP A 52 0.52 3.50 -15.24
C ASP A 52 0.69 3.75 -13.73
N GLU A 53 1.22 2.78 -13.00
CA GLU A 53 1.35 2.80 -11.54
C GLU A 53 2.82 2.90 -11.11
N VAL A 54 3.01 3.36 -9.89
CA VAL A 54 4.30 3.34 -9.19
C VAL A 54 4.20 2.46 -7.95
N LEU A 55 5.29 1.79 -7.60
CA LEU A 55 5.46 1.15 -6.31
C LEU A 55 6.21 2.11 -5.39
N VAL A 56 5.65 2.37 -4.21
CA VAL A 56 6.24 3.28 -3.23
C VAL A 56 6.70 2.48 -2.02
N MET A 57 7.96 2.64 -1.64
CA MET A 57 8.47 2.22 -0.33
C MET A 57 7.97 3.22 0.71
N VAL A 58 7.00 2.80 1.51
CA VAL A 58 6.36 3.67 2.51
C VAL A 58 7.32 3.95 3.66
N MET A 59 7.59 5.22 3.93
CA MET A 59 8.47 5.69 5.01
C MET A 59 7.68 6.24 6.19
N ALA A 60 6.50 6.81 5.95
CA ALA A 60 5.61 7.32 6.99
C ALA A 60 4.15 7.22 6.55
N VAL A 61 3.26 7.07 7.51
CA VAL A 61 1.81 7.00 7.29
C VAL A 61 1.09 7.93 8.25
N GLY A 62 -0.01 8.53 7.78
CA GLY A 62 -0.97 9.23 8.63
C GLY A 62 -1.96 8.23 9.24
N ILE A 63 -2.21 8.35 10.53
CA ILE A 63 -3.27 7.59 11.20
C ILE A 63 -4.53 8.46 11.21
N ASN A 64 -5.62 7.95 10.65
CA ASN A 64 -6.90 8.65 10.62
C ASN A 64 -8.07 7.71 10.85
N TYR A 65 -9.25 8.27 11.05
CA TYR A 65 -10.45 7.52 11.42
C TYR A 65 -10.97 6.59 10.30
N ASN A 66 -10.55 6.78 9.05
CA ASN A 66 -10.91 5.89 7.94
C ASN A 66 -10.48 4.44 8.22
N ASN A 67 -9.38 4.24 8.92
CA ASN A 67 -8.94 2.91 9.32
C ASN A 67 -9.91 2.22 10.30
N VAL A 68 -10.58 2.99 11.16
CA VAL A 68 -11.63 2.47 12.05
C VAL A 68 -12.84 2.02 11.22
N TRP A 69 -13.31 2.83 10.30
CA TRP A 69 -14.41 2.48 9.41
C TRP A 69 -14.07 1.27 8.53
N ALA A 70 -12.88 1.25 7.96
CA ALA A 70 -12.39 0.12 7.17
C ALA A 70 -12.38 -1.19 7.99
N SER A 71 -11.89 -1.14 9.23
CA SER A 71 -11.86 -2.31 10.11
C SER A 71 -13.25 -2.83 10.49
N GLN A 72 -14.23 -1.94 10.55
CA GLN A 72 -15.63 -2.26 10.85
C GLN A 72 -16.44 -2.67 9.61
N GLY A 73 -15.93 -2.38 8.41
CA GLY A 73 -16.64 -2.61 7.14
C GLY A 73 -17.82 -1.66 6.92
N VAL A 74 -17.79 -0.45 7.50
CA VAL A 74 -18.88 0.53 7.44
C VAL A 74 -18.36 1.89 6.93
N PRO A 75 -19.21 2.67 6.24
CA PRO A 75 -20.55 2.34 5.71
C PRO A 75 -20.51 1.34 4.52
N ILE A 76 -19.33 1.14 3.94
CA ILE A 76 -19.10 0.24 2.81
C ILE A 76 -17.93 -0.67 3.15
N SER A 77 -18.03 -1.96 2.84
CA SER A 77 -16.91 -2.89 2.98
C SER A 77 -15.78 -2.50 2.03
N VAL A 78 -14.55 -2.46 2.56
CA VAL A 78 -13.32 -2.24 1.77
C VAL A 78 -12.68 -3.55 1.32
N ILE A 79 -13.23 -4.69 1.73
CA ILE A 79 -12.71 -6.02 1.37
C ILE A 79 -12.89 -6.24 -0.13
N GLY A 80 -11.80 -6.53 -0.81
CA GLY A 80 -11.84 -6.86 -2.23
C GLY A 80 -12.56 -8.19 -2.47
N GLU A 81 -13.55 -8.21 -3.36
CA GLU A 81 -14.32 -9.41 -3.68
C GLU A 81 -13.45 -10.56 -4.17
N ASP A 82 -12.45 -10.25 -5.00
CA ASP A 82 -11.52 -11.24 -5.55
C ASP A 82 -10.42 -11.68 -4.58
N THR A 83 -10.07 -10.83 -3.62
CA THR A 83 -8.91 -11.05 -2.73
C THR A 83 -9.30 -11.53 -1.35
N GLY A 84 -10.49 -11.19 -0.86
CA GLY A 84 -10.96 -11.50 0.49
C GLY A 84 -10.24 -10.74 1.60
N TYR A 85 -9.46 -9.71 1.26
CA TYR A 85 -8.75 -8.87 2.23
C TYR A 85 -8.61 -7.42 1.75
N HIS A 86 -8.22 -6.56 2.68
CA HIS A 86 -7.80 -5.18 2.42
C HIS A 86 -6.54 -4.85 3.22
N ILE A 87 -5.59 -4.15 2.62
CA ILE A 87 -4.44 -3.59 3.33
C ILE A 87 -4.83 -2.21 3.82
N GLY A 88 -4.81 -2.01 5.15
CA GLY A 88 -5.22 -0.76 5.77
C GLY A 88 -4.24 0.38 5.53
N GLY A 89 -4.79 1.60 5.46
CA GLY A 89 -4.05 2.84 5.28
C GLY A 89 -4.46 3.57 4.01
N SER A 90 -4.54 4.89 4.09
CA SER A 90 -4.90 5.77 2.96
C SER A 90 -3.92 6.92 2.75
N ASP A 91 -3.11 7.22 3.76
CA ASP A 91 -2.16 8.33 3.72
C ASP A 91 -0.75 7.80 3.89
N ALA A 92 0.12 8.13 2.95
CA ALA A 92 1.50 7.70 3.00
C ALA A 92 2.44 8.73 2.39
N SER A 93 3.68 8.72 2.84
CA SER A 93 4.79 9.32 2.14
C SER A 93 5.92 8.30 2.02
N GLY A 94 6.71 8.42 0.99
CA GLY A 94 7.78 7.46 0.76
C GLY A 94 8.59 7.75 -0.48
N ILE A 95 9.27 6.75 -0.95
CA ILE A 95 10.20 6.82 -2.07
C ILE A 95 9.67 5.91 -3.19
N VAL A 96 9.67 6.42 -4.42
CA VAL A 96 9.33 5.61 -5.61
C VAL A 96 10.37 4.50 -5.76
N TRP A 97 9.90 3.26 -5.70
CA TRP A 97 10.74 2.05 -5.70
C TRP A 97 10.76 1.33 -7.03
N ALA A 98 9.63 1.37 -7.75
CA ALA A 98 9.50 0.91 -9.13
C ALA A 98 8.42 1.72 -9.85
N ILE A 99 8.50 1.73 -11.18
CA ILE A 99 7.55 2.43 -12.05
C ILE A 99 7.05 1.49 -13.14
N GLY A 100 5.81 1.68 -13.57
CA GLY A 100 5.25 1.01 -14.75
C GLY A 100 5.73 1.64 -16.06
N ASP A 101 5.57 0.91 -17.14
CA ASP A 101 6.14 1.26 -18.46
C ASP A 101 5.66 2.62 -19.01
N ASN A 102 4.46 3.06 -18.66
CA ASN A 102 3.86 4.31 -19.14
C ASN A 102 4.16 5.50 -18.22
N VAL A 103 4.71 5.28 -17.04
CA VAL A 103 4.99 6.35 -16.08
C VAL A 103 6.12 7.23 -16.59
N LYS A 104 5.84 8.53 -16.79
CA LYS A 104 6.80 9.52 -17.30
C LYS A 104 7.14 10.60 -16.28
N ARG A 105 6.22 10.86 -15.35
CA ARG A 105 6.35 11.95 -14.37
C ARG A 105 7.32 11.59 -13.25
N TRP A 106 7.35 10.33 -12.84
CA TRP A 106 8.11 9.85 -11.68
C TRP A 106 9.25 8.93 -12.10
N LYS A 107 10.30 8.92 -11.32
CA LYS A 107 11.43 7.99 -11.45
C LYS A 107 11.74 7.32 -10.12
N VAL A 108 12.38 6.17 -10.17
CA VAL A 108 12.87 5.47 -8.98
C VAL A 108 13.81 6.39 -8.17
N GLY A 109 13.55 6.50 -6.87
CA GLY A 109 14.26 7.36 -5.95
C GLY A 109 13.57 8.70 -5.67
N ASP A 110 12.50 9.07 -6.38
CA ASP A 110 11.76 10.30 -6.07
C ASP A 110 11.00 10.17 -4.75
N GLU A 111 11.02 11.24 -3.94
CA GLU A 111 10.23 11.37 -2.74
C GLU A 111 8.81 11.81 -3.09
N VAL A 112 7.81 11.11 -2.56
CA VAL A 112 6.40 11.33 -2.90
C VAL A 112 5.48 11.30 -1.70
N ILE A 113 4.37 12.01 -1.82
CA ILE A 113 3.18 11.86 -0.96
C ILE A 113 2.13 11.14 -1.79
N VAL A 114 1.55 10.08 -1.22
CA VAL A 114 0.49 9.32 -1.86
C VAL A 114 -0.85 9.97 -1.55
N HIS A 115 -1.58 10.35 -2.59
CA HIS A 115 -2.94 10.83 -2.47
C HIS A 115 -3.89 9.66 -2.19
N CYS A 116 -4.89 9.86 -1.32
CA CYS A 116 -5.80 8.79 -0.89
C CYS A 116 -6.78 8.34 -1.98
N ASN A 117 -7.05 9.18 -2.96
CA ASN A 117 -7.96 8.86 -4.08
C ASN A 117 -7.16 8.39 -5.29
N ARG A 118 -7.77 7.50 -6.03
CA ARG A 118 -7.30 7.09 -7.35
C ARG A 118 -8.15 7.83 -8.40
N ASP A 119 -7.48 8.50 -9.31
CA ASP A 119 -8.09 9.15 -10.48
C ASP A 119 -7.42 8.65 -11.76
N ASP A 120 -8.00 8.98 -12.90
CA ASP A 120 -7.48 8.61 -14.20
C ASP A 120 -6.59 9.69 -14.83
N GLY A 121 -6.41 10.80 -14.12
CA GLY A 121 -5.59 11.93 -14.56
C GLY A 121 -6.24 12.82 -15.63
N ASP A 122 -7.50 12.62 -15.91
CA ASP A 122 -8.20 13.23 -17.05
C ASP A 122 -9.14 14.39 -16.63
N ASP A 123 -9.27 14.66 -15.34
CA ASP A 123 -10.08 15.77 -14.84
C ASP A 123 -9.24 17.04 -14.55
N GLU A 124 -9.92 18.19 -14.40
CA GLU A 124 -9.28 19.49 -14.18
C GLU A 124 -8.61 19.62 -12.79
N GLU A 125 -8.84 18.68 -11.89
CA GLU A 125 -8.33 18.68 -10.51
C GLU A 125 -7.04 17.86 -10.33
N CYS A 126 -6.55 17.21 -11.37
CA CYS A 126 -5.35 16.38 -11.37
C CYS A 126 -4.03 17.13 -11.59
#